data_e398e36987147d8b732abd2f9ad1f026
#
_entry.id   e398e36987147d8b732abd2f9ad1f026
#
_cell.length_a   1.000
_cell.length_b   1.000
_cell.length_c   1.000
_cell.angle_alpha   90.00
_cell.angle_beta   90.00
_cell.angle_gamma   90.00
#
_symmetry.space_group_name_H-M   'P 1'
#
loop_
_entity.id
_entity.type
_entity.pdbx_description
1 polymer ?
#
loop_
_entity_poly.entity_id
_entity_poly.type
_entity_poly.pdbx_seq_one_letter_code
_entity_poly.pdbx_strand_id
1 'polypeptide(L)'
;MTRRNMIGSMAGAAVVTAGKPFESLIGNSEPQTQLKGNIHHSVSQWCYGDIPLGEFAKACKEMGIESIELLNEKDWLTVSNAGLKCAVGYATDWGIPKGFNRKENHEKLIADFEAMIPKAAAAGVPNLICFSGNREGMNDNEGMINCAIGLRKLMPTAEKHGVTIIMELLNSYGHKDYQCDKTSWGAALGEMVGSERFRLLYDIYHMQIMEGNVIENIRKYIKHIGHIHTGGVPGRHELDETQELYYPAIMQAIVKTGYKGYVGQEFVPAQKDKLASLKKCIQICDV
;
A
#
# COMPACT_ATOMS: atom_id res chain seq x y z
N MET A 1 19.61 33.44 66.71
CA MET A 1 21.02 33.78 66.95
C MET A 1 21.68 33.93 65.62
N THR A 2 21.81 35.14 65.13
CA THR A 2 22.95 36.06 65.09
C THR A 2 24.08 35.57 64.19
N ARG A 3 24.21 36.28 63.08
CA ARG A 3 25.32 37.18 62.66
C ARG A 3 26.43 36.48 61.88
N ARG A 4 27.14 36.98 60.90
CA ARG A 4 27.28 38.39 60.35
C ARG A 4 28.18 38.30 59.10
N ASN A 5 27.90 39.10 58.12
CA ASN A 5 28.75 39.79 57.14
C ASN A 5 30.26 39.55 57.15
N MET A 6 30.84 39.43 55.92
CA MET A 6 31.93 40.32 55.55
C MET A 6 32.01 40.56 54.05
N ILE A 7 32.10 41.82 53.71
CA ILE A 7 32.28 42.43 52.40
C ILE A 7 33.76 42.38 52.05
N GLY A 8 34.12 42.13 50.80
CA GLY A 8 35.45 42.30 50.27
C GLY A 8 35.38 42.61 48.77
N SER A 9 35.41 43.91 48.46
CA SER A 9 35.65 44.42 47.08
C SER A 9 37.07 44.17 46.67
N MET A 10 37.32 43.81 45.39
CA MET A 10 38.41 44.34 44.57
C MET A 10 38.22 44.11 43.10
N ALA A 11 38.33 45.14 42.42
CA ALA A 11 38.57 45.57 41.05
C ALA A 11 39.06 44.58 39.99
N GLY A 12 38.45 44.64 38.88
CA GLY A 12 38.87 44.94 37.52
C GLY A 12 39.96 44.07 36.86
N ALA A 13 39.48 43.33 35.82
CA ALA A 13 40.20 43.22 34.55
C ALA A 13 39.20 42.81 33.46
N ALA A 14 38.97 43.70 32.55
CA ALA A 14 38.25 43.44 31.29
C ALA A 14 39.16 42.59 30.40
N VAL A 15 38.76 41.31 30.18
CA VAL A 15 39.36 40.48 29.11
C VAL A 15 38.36 40.49 27.95
N VAL A 16 38.73 41.18 26.89
CA VAL A 16 38.08 41.09 25.59
C VAL A 16 38.42 39.75 25.01
N THR A 17 37.49 38.78 25.07
CA THR A 17 37.60 37.55 24.29
C THR A 17 36.94 37.76 22.94
N ALA A 18 37.75 37.69 21.88
CA ALA A 18 37.35 37.70 20.50
C ALA A 18 36.21 36.67 20.24
N GLY A 19 35.15 37.17 19.61
CA GLY A 19 34.02 36.33 19.20
C GLY A 19 34.48 35.23 18.23
N LYS A 20 34.21 33.99 18.58
CA LYS A 20 34.26 32.90 17.62
C LYS A 20 33.13 33.07 16.61
N PRO A 21 33.39 32.81 15.31
CA PRO A 21 32.34 32.89 14.31
C PRO A 21 31.27 31.85 14.61
N PHE A 22 30.02 32.24 14.40
CA PHE A 22 28.83 31.42 14.48
C PHE A 22 28.95 30.33 13.39
N GLU A 23 29.53 29.18 13.73
CA GLU A 23 29.44 27.99 12.87
C GLU A 23 27.98 27.62 12.75
N SER A 24 27.45 27.75 11.54
CA SER A 24 26.14 27.32 11.16
C SER A 24 25.90 25.89 11.66
N LEU A 25 24.85 25.71 12.40
CA LEU A 25 24.23 24.41 12.66
C LEU A 25 23.74 23.87 11.29
N ILE A 26 24.67 23.33 10.50
CA ILE A 26 24.31 22.42 9.41
C ILE A 26 23.77 21.19 10.13
N GLY A 27 22.44 21.04 10.10
CA GLY A 27 21.80 19.86 10.64
C GLY A 27 22.47 18.63 10.03
N ASN A 28 22.99 17.78 10.88
CA ASN A 28 23.38 16.42 10.49
C ASN A 28 22.12 15.76 9.91
N SER A 29 22.01 15.76 8.58
CA SER A 29 21.10 14.84 7.92
C SER A 29 21.61 13.44 8.27
N GLU A 30 20.83 12.70 9.06
CA GLU A 30 21.11 11.28 9.27
C GLU A 30 21.36 10.65 7.88
N PRO A 31 22.39 9.80 7.75
CA PRO A 31 22.67 9.15 6.47
C PRO A 31 21.39 8.42 6.03
N GLN A 32 20.95 8.74 4.82
CA GLN A 32 19.77 8.13 4.22
C GLN A 32 20.05 6.62 4.16
N THR A 33 19.38 5.83 4.99
CA THR A 33 19.59 4.38 5.03
C THR A 33 19.14 3.82 3.70
N GLN A 34 20.07 3.39 2.87
CA GLN A 34 19.77 2.78 1.58
C GLN A 34 18.95 1.51 1.81
N LEU A 35 17.79 1.40 1.16
CA LEU A 35 16.95 0.20 1.23
C LEU A 35 17.68 -0.99 0.59
N LYS A 36 17.41 -2.21 1.11
CA LYS A 36 18.06 -3.45 0.65
C LYS A 36 17.66 -3.89 -0.76
N GLY A 37 16.51 -3.40 -1.26
CA GLY A 37 16.04 -3.67 -2.61
C GLY A 37 15.45 -5.07 -2.82
N ASN A 38 15.17 -5.81 -1.75
CA ASN A 38 14.50 -7.12 -1.83
C ASN A 38 12.98 -6.99 -1.94
N ILE A 39 12.43 -5.85 -1.49
CA ILE A 39 11.00 -5.49 -1.56
C ILE A 39 10.86 -4.25 -2.44
N HIS A 40 9.96 -4.30 -3.41
CA HIS A 40 9.53 -3.14 -4.18
C HIS A 40 8.45 -2.40 -3.39
N HIS A 41 8.83 -1.32 -2.72
CA HIS A 41 7.92 -0.57 -1.86
C HIS A 41 6.99 0.34 -2.65
N SER A 42 5.71 0.27 -2.31
CA SER A 42 4.65 1.16 -2.78
C SER A 42 3.87 1.76 -1.62
N VAL A 43 3.01 2.73 -1.87
CA VAL A 43 2.13 3.33 -0.86
C VAL A 43 0.80 3.77 -1.46
N SER A 44 -0.29 3.48 -0.76
CA SER A 44 -1.65 3.87 -1.14
C SER A 44 -1.89 5.35 -0.86
N GLN A 45 -2.19 6.12 -1.90
CA GLN A 45 -2.33 7.58 -1.83
C GLN A 45 -3.43 8.02 -0.88
N TRP A 46 -4.56 7.30 -0.83
CA TRP A 46 -5.73 7.72 -0.05
C TRP A 46 -5.44 7.83 1.46
N CYS A 47 -4.46 7.08 2.00
CA CYS A 47 -4.04 7.16 3.39
C CYS A 47 -3.36 8.51 3.73
N TYR A 48 -2.93 9.25 2.71
CA TYR A 48 -2.21 10.53 2.77
C TYR A 48 -2.91 11.61 1.95
N GLY A 49 -4.23 11.52 1.79
CA GLY A 49 -5.02 12.41 0.92
C GLY A 49 -5.04 13.88 1.31
N ASP A 50 -4.58 14.23 2.51
CA ASP A 50 -4.39 15.59 3.00
C ASP A 50 -3.05 16.21 2.55
N ILE A 51 -2.13 15.44 1.96
CA ILE A 51 -0.87 15.92 1.40
C ILE A 51 -1.04 16.06 -0.12
N PRO A 52 -0.74 17.21 -0.73
CA PRO A 52 -0.78 17.37 -2.19
C PRO A 52 0.06 16.30 -2.89
N LEU A 53 -0.51 15.63 -3.91
CA LEU A 53 0.11 14.45 -4.54
C LEU A 53 1.55 14.70 -5.01
N GLY A 54 1.85 15.89 -5.58
CA GLY A 54 3.21 16.23 -6.04
C GLY A 54 4.22 16.32 -4.89
N GLU A 55 3.82 16.86 -3.74
CA GLU A 55 4.65 16.93 -2.53
C GLU A 55 4.83 15.53 -1.93
N PHE A 56 3.76 14.76 -1.85
CA PHE A 56 3.80 13.39 -1.39
C PHE A 56 4.71 12.52 -2.26
N ALA A 57 4.62 12.64 -3.58
CA ALA A 57 5.46 11.90 -4.51
C ALA A 57 6.96 12.22 -4.33
N LYS A 58 7.31 13.49 -4.11
CA LYS A 58 8.69 13.89 -3.81
C LYS A 58 9.18 13.24 -2.51
N ALA A 59 8.40 13.32 -1.44
CA ALA A 59 8.75 12.70 -0.15
C ALA A 59 8.89 11.17 -0.28
N CYS A 60 7.99 10.50 -0.99
CA CYS A 60 8.08 9.05 -1.26
C CYS A 60 9.37 8.70 -1.99
N LYS A 61 9.74 9.49 -3.02
CA LYS A 61 10.99 9.29 -3.76
C LYS A 61 12.21 9.39 -2.87
N GLU A 62 12.24 10.38 -1.99
CA GLU A 62 13.32 10.59 -1.02
C GLU A 62 13.45 9.44 -0.01
N MET A 63 12.34 8.75 0.31
CA MET A 63 12.32 7.56 1.16
C MET A 63 12.75 6.27 0.45
N GLY A 64 12.94 6.29 -0.88
CA GLY A 64 13.24 5.10 -1.69
C GLY A 64 12.01 4.29 -2.08
N ILE A 65 10.80 4.81 -1.89
CA ILE A 65 9.57 4.20 -2.39
C ILE A 65 9.57 4.27 -3.91
N GLU A 66 9.15 3.21 -4.58
CA GLU A 66 9.17 3.09 -6.04
C GLU A 66 7.83 3.46 -6.69
N SER A 67 6.73 3.37 -5.93
CA SER A 67 5.38 3.53 -6.45
C SER A 67 4.43 4.21 -5.46
N ILE A 68 3.52 5.01 -6.01
CA ILE A 68 2.29 5.44 -5.32
C ILE A 68 1.12 4.82 -6.06
N GLU A 69 0.14 4.31 -5.35
CA GLU A 69 -0.92 3.50 -5.94
C GLU A 69 -2.33 3.90 -5.52
N LEU A 70 -3.32 3.20 -6.06
CA LEU A 70 -4.74 3.50 -5.95
C LEU A 70 -5.03 4.91 -6.47
N LEU A 71 -4.56 5.15 -7.69
CA LEU A 71 -4.68 6.44 -8.38
C LEU A 71 -5.62 6.35 -9.57
N ASN A 72 -6.31 7.46 -9.85
CA ASN A 72 -7.04 7.66 -11.09
C ASN A 72 -6.09 8.03 -12.25
N GLU A 73 -6.52 7.81 -13.49
CA GLU A 73 -5.77 8.12 -14.72
C GLU A 73 -5.15 9.52 -14.71
N LYS A 74 -5.93 10.54 -14.29
CA LYS A 74 -5.48 11.95 -14.23
C LYS A 74 -4.24 12.20 -13.36
N ASP A 75 -3.99 11.31 -12.38
CA ASP A 75 -2.96 11.47 -11.37
C ASP A 75 -1.66 10.73 -11.74
N TRP A 76 -1.69 9.80 -12.71
CA TRP A 76 -0.54 8.97 -13.08
C TRP A 76 0.64 9.79 -13.59
N LEU A 77 0.37 10.84 -14.38
CA LEU A 77 1.44 11.71 -14.88
C LEU A 77 2.16 12.48 -13.77
N THR A 78 1.44 12.90 -12.73
CA THR A 78 2.03 13.60 -11.57
C THR A 78 3.07 12.71 -10.87
N VAL A 79 2.73 11.44 -10.66
CA VAL A 79 3.61 10.45 -10.02
C VAL A 79 4.79 10.10 -10.93
N SER A 80 4.54 9.91 -12.22
CA SER A 80 5.57 9.62 -13.22
C SER A 80 6.58 10.76 -13.35
N ASN A 81 6.13 12.03 -13.33
CA ASN A 81 7.01 13.21 -13.36
C ASN A 81 7.93 13.31 -12.12
N ALA A 82 7.54 12.74 -10.99
CA ALA A 82 8.38 12.60 -9.81
C ALA A 82 9.38 11.42 -9.89
N GLY A 83 9.36 10.66 -10.98
CA GLY A 83 10.21 9.48 -11.16
C GLY A 83 9.76 8.26 -10.38
N LEU A 84 8.46 8.18 -10.07
CA LEU A 84 7.80 7.03 -9.45
C LEU A 84 6.88 6.33 -10.46
N LYS A 85 6.39 5.15 -10.10
CA LYS A 85 5.38 4.40 -10.86
C LYS A 85 4.02 4.47 -10.16
N CYS A 86 2.96 4.08 -10.87
CA CYS A 86 1.68 3.73 -10.25
C CYS A 86 1.54 2.21 -10.33
N ALA A 87 1.64 1.51 -9.19
CA ALA A 87 1.57 0.04 -9.17
C ALA A 87 0.15 -0.48 -9.38
N VAL A 88 -0.85 0.27 -8.93
CA VAL A 88 -2.27 -0.09 -9.01
C VAL A 88 -3.08 1.15 -9.35
N GLY A 89 -3.86 1.09 -10.43
CA GLY A 89 -4.80 2.13 -10.85
C GLY A 89 -6.25 1.72 -10.68
N TYR A 90 -7.16 2.69 -10.68
CA TYR A 90 -8.60 2.46 -10.77
C TYR A 90 -9.04 2.41 -12.24
N ALA A 91 -9.93 1.47 -12.56
CA ALA A 91 -10.54 1.36 -13.90
C ALA A 91 -11.96 1.92 -13.95
N THR A 92 -12.65 2.01 -12.82
CA THR A 92 -14.05 2.45 -12.72
C THR A 92 -14.21 3.38 -11.52
N ASP A 93 -15.24 4.21 -11.56
CA ASP A 93 -15.71 5.05 -10.44
C ASP A 93 -16.59 4.29 -9.44
N TRP A 94 -16.91 3.03 -9.73
CA TRP A 94 -17.66 2.17 -8.82
C TRP A 94 -16.77 1.63 -7.72
N GLY A 95 -17.26 1.74 -6.49
CA GLY A 95 -16.56 1.25 -5.30
C GLY A 95 -16.89 -0.20 -4.95
N ILE A 96 -16.38 -0.62 -3.81
CA ILE A 96 -16.39 -1.98 -3.27
C ILE A 96 -17.74 -2.73 -3.38
N PRO A 97 -18.92 -2.12 -3.07
CA PRO A 97 -20.17 -2.85 -3.08
C PRO A 97 -20.66 -3.32 -4.46
N LYS A 98 -20.25 -2.59 -5.53
CA LYS A 98 -20.71 -2.85 -6.91
C LYS A 98 -19.63 -3.59 -7.69
N GLY A 99 -19.57 -4.90 -7.55
CA GLY A 99 -18.52 -5.72 -8.14
C GLY A 99 -19.02 -6.75 -9.16
N PHE A 100 -18.10 -7.63 -9.53
CA PHE A 100 -18.31 -8.64 -10.59
C PHE A 100 -19.23 -9.80 -10.18
N ASN A 101 -19.61 -9.94 -8.89
CA ASN A 101 -20.57 -10.97 -8.46
C ASN A 101 -21.99 -10.73 -8.97
N ARG A 102 -22.30 -9.53 -9.49
CA ARG A 102 -23.60 -9.15 -10.05
C ARG A 102 -23.53 -9.03 -11.56
N LYS A 103 -24.29 -9.84 -12.27
CA LYS A 103 -24.33 -9.83 -13.76
C LYS A 103 -24.82 -8.50 -14.33
N GLU A 104 -25.73 -7.84 -13.64
CA GLU A 104 -26.23 -6.51 -13.98
C GLU A 104 -25.16 -5.43 -13.95
N ASN A 105 -24.07 -5.64 -13.22
CA ASN A 105 -22.92 -4.74 -13.18
C ASN A 105 -21.94 -4.95 -14.34
N HIS A 106 -22.00 -6.12 -15.02
CA HIS A 106 -20.98 -6.52 -15.98
C HIS A 106 -20.85 -5.56 -17.16
N GLU A 107 -21.98 -5.07 -17.70
CA GLU A 107 -21.95 -4.17 -18.87
C GLU A 107 -21.06 -2.95 -18.59
N LYS A 108 -21.32 -2.23 -17.50
CA LYS A 108 -20.53 -1.05 -17.15
C LYS A 108 -19.11 -1.42 -16.75
N LEU A 109 -18.91 -2.40 -15.86
CA LEU A 109 -17.57 -2.77 -15.40
C LEU A 109 -16.69 -3.21 -16.57
N ILE A 110 -17.21 -4.03 -17.48
CA ILE A 110 -16.43 -4.49 -18.64
C ILE A 110 -16.08 -3.31 -19.54
N ALA A 111 -17.03 -2.42 -19.84
CA ALA A 111 -16.77 -1.24 -20.66
C ALA A 111 -15.69 -0.32 -20.03
N ASP A 112 -15.77 -0.07 -18.71
CA ASP A 112 -14.81 0.76 -18.00
C ASP A 112 -13.40 0.15 -18.05
N PHE A 113 -13.28 -1.17 -17.75
CA PHE A 113 -12.00 -1.85 -17.76
C PHE A 113 -11.41 -1.96 -19.16
N GLU A 114 -12.20 -2.30 -20.19
CA GLU A 114 -11.71 -2.35 -21.58
C GLU A 114 -11.21 -1.00 -22.08
N ALA A 115 -11.84 0.10 -21.65
CA ALA A 115 -11.38 1.45 -21.95
C ALA A 115 -10.09 1.83 -21.18
N MET A 116 -9.93 1.35 -19.93
CA MET A 116 -8.82 1.72 -19.08
C MET A 116 -7.56 0.87 -19.30
N ILE A 117 -7.69 -0.43 -19.61
CA ILE A 117 -6.55 -1.34 -19.81
C ILE A 117 -5.51 -0.80 -20.82
N PRO A 118 -5.88 -0.33 -22.03
CA PRO A 118 -4.89 0.24 -22.95
C PRO A 118 -4.19 1.49 -22.40
N LYS A 119 -4.91 2.33 -21.66
CA LYS A 119 -4.36 3.54 -21.05
C LYS A 119 -3.38 3.21 -19.93
N ALA A 120 -3.72 2.23 -19.08
CA ALA A 120 -2.85 1.72 -18.03
C ALA A 120 -1.55 1.16 -18.63
N ALA A 121 -1.63 0.36 -19.68
CA ALA A 121 -0.48 -0.17 -20.40
C ALA A 121 0.42 0.95 -20.95
N ALA A 122 -0.17 1.96 -21.60
CA ALA A 122 0.55 3.10 -22.17
C ALA A 122 1.25 3.94 -21.08
N ALA A 123 0.66 4.05 -19.89
CA ALA A 123 1.22 4.77 -18.75
C ALA A 123 2.18 3.91 -17.89
N GLY A 124 2.36 2.62 -18.22
CA GLY A 124 3.19 1.70 -17.44
C GLY A 124 2.58 1.29 -16.09
N VAL A 125 1.26 1.36 -15.95
CA VAL A 125 0.49 0.91 -14.78
C VAL A 125 0.21 -0.59 -14.93
N PRO A 126 0.86 -1.46 -14.12
CA PRO A 126 0.80 -2.90 -14.34
C PRO A 126 -0.50 -3.56 -13.88
N ASN A 127 -1.20 -2.94 -12.92
CA ASN A 127 -2.37 -3.54 -12.31
C ASN A 127 -3.56 -2.56 -12.27
N LEU A 128 -4.76 -3.09 -12.49
CA LEU A 128 -6.03 -2.39 -12.25
C LEU A 128 -6.83 -3.16 -11.19
N ILE A 129 -7.23 -2.45 -10.13
CA ILE A 129 -8.00 -3.06 -9.03
C ILE A 129 -9.45 -3.26 -9.41
N CYS A 130 -10.01 -4.40 -8.99
CA CYS A 130 -11.44 -4.70 -9.06
C CYS A 130 -11.96 -5.26 -7.74
N PHE A 131 -13.27 -5.31 -7.60
CA PHE A 131 -13.95 -5.82 -6.41
C PHE A 131 -14.94 -6.90 -6.79
N SER A 132 -15.15 -7.85 -5.89
CA SER A 132 -16.19 -8.87 -6.05
C SER A 132 -17.60 -8.29 -5.92
N GLY A 133 -17.77 -7.28 -5.08
CA GLY A 133 -19.07 -6.76 -4.69
C GLY A 133 -19.63 -7.42 -3.44
N ASN A 134 -20.75 -6.89 -2.94
CA ASN A 134 -21.44 -7.42 -1.78
C ASN A 134 -22.32 -8.62 -2.15
N ARG A 135 -22.49 -9.57 -1.23
CA ARG A 135 -23.32 -10.78 -1.42
C ARG A 135 -24.80 -10.43 -1.62
N GLU A 136 -25.37 -9.60 -0.77
CA GLU A 136 -26.80 -9.26 -0.76
C GLU A 136 -27.66 -10.52 -0.86
N GLY A 137 -27.34 -11.53 -0.03
CA GLY A 137 -28.00 -12.82 0.01
C GLY A 137 -27.54 -13.86 -1.02
N MET A 138 -26.64 -13.52 -1.94
CA MET A 138 -26.06 -14.45 -2.92
C MET A 138 -25.12 -15.44 -2.22
N ASN A 139 -25.18 -16.70 -2.58
CA ASN A 139 -24.24 -17.70 -2.06
C ASN A 139 -22.87 -17.61 -2.74
N ASP A 140 -21.86 -18.21 -2.09
CA ASP A 140 -20.47 -18.10 -2.54
C ASP A 140 -20.21 -18.70 -3.92
N ASN A 141 -20.87 -19.80 -4.28
CA ASN A 141 -20.70 -20.46 -5.57
C ASN A 141 -21.30 -19.61 -6.71
N GLU A 142 -22.49 -19.06 -6.50
CA GLU A 142 -23.14 -18.20 -7.48
C GLU A 142 -22.32 -16.92 -7.72
N GLY A 143 -21.87 -16.28 -6.64
CA GLY A 143 -21.01 -15.11 -6.72
C GLY A 143 -19.70 -15.37 -7.47
N MET A 144 -19.06 -16.51 -7.21
CA MET A 144 -17.84 -16.94 -7.90
C MET A 144 -18.07 -17.15 -9.41
N ILE A 145 -19.14 -17.86 -9.77
CA ILE A 145 -19.51 -18.11 -11.18
C ILE A 145 -19.76 -16.77 -11.90
N ASN A 146 -20.52 -15.88 -11.27
CA ASN A 146 -20.79 -14.56 -11.85
C ASN A 146 -19.52 -13.75 -12.04
N CYS A 147 -18.65 -13.68 -11.02
CA CYS A 147 -17.34 -13.03 -11.14
C CYS A 147 -16.52 -13.60 -12.31
N ALA A 148 -16.43 -14.93 -12.41
CA ALA A 148 -15.68 -15.58 -13.49
C ALA A 148 -16.23 -15.26 -14.88
N ILE A 149 -17.56 -15.20 -15.05
CA ILE A 149 -18.20 -14.84 -16.31
C ILE A 149 -17.82 -13.42 -16.74
N GLY A 150 -17.86 -12.46 -15.82
CA GLY A 150 -17.51 -11.06 -16.14
C GLY A 150 -16.02 -10.88 -16.40
N LEU A 151 -15.17 -11.42 -15.51
CA LEU A 151 -13.72 -11.29 -15.59
C LEU A 151 -13.12 -11.95 -16.83
N ARG A 152 -13.62 -13.13 -17.23
CA ARG A 152 -13.16 -13.81 -18.46
C ARG A 152 -13.31 -12.95 -19.72
N LYS A 153 -14.33 -12.07 -19.78
CA LYS A 153 -14.52 -11.16 -20.91
C LYS A 153 -13.40 -10.13 -21.05
N LEU A 154 -12.75 -9.77 -19.93
CA LEU A 154 -11.64 -8.82 -19.88
C LEU A 154 -10.30 -9.46 -20.27
N MET A 155 -10.14 -10.76 -20.08
CA MET A 155 -8.85 -11.43 -20.21
C MET A 155 -8.18 -11.25 -21.58
N PRO A 156 -8.88 -11.35 -22.72
CA PRO A 156 -8.24 -11.11 -24.03
C PRO A 156 -7.60 -9.71 -24.14
N THR A 157 -8.28 -8.68 -23.61
CA THR A 157 -7.76 -7.31 -23.63
C THR A 157 -6.61 -7.16 -22.62
N ALA A 158 -6.74 -7.72 -21.42
CA ALA A 158 -5.71 -7.70 -20.38
C ALA A 158 -4.43 -8.42 -20.83
N GLU A 159 -4.54 -9.58 -21.46
CA GLU A 159 -3.42 -10.37 -22.03
C GLU A 159 -2.73 -9.61 -23.16
N LYS A 160 -3.49 -9.05 -24.10
CA LYS A 160 -2.97 -8.26 -25.23
C LYS A 160 -2.12 -7.09 -24.75
N HIS A 161 -2.54 -6.41 -23.69
CA HIS A 161 -1.89 -5.20 -23.19
C HIS A 161 -0.91 -5.45 -22.03
N GLY A 162 -0.83 -6.68 -21.51
CA GLY A 162 0.06 -7.03 -20.41
C GLY A 162 -0.34 -6.45 -19.05
N VAL A 163 -1.59 -5.99 -18.89
CA VAL A 163 -2.13 -5.44 -17.64
C VAL A 163 -2.81 -6.55 -16.83
N THR A 164 -2.62 -6.56 -15.53
CA THR A 164 -3.23 -7.55 -14.64
C THR A 164 -4.43 -6.93 -13.90
N ILE A 165 -5.55 -7.63 -13.89
CA ILE A 165 -6.72 -7.27 -13.09
C ILE A 165 -6.55 -7.94 -11.74
N ILE A 166 -6.53 -7.15 -10.67
CA ILE A 166 -6.34 -7.66 -9.31
C ILE A 166 -7.61 -7.46 -8.48
N MET A 167 -8.13 -8.55 -7.91
CA MET A 167 -9.28 -8.50 -7.01
C MET A 167 -8.82 -8.44 -5.56
N GLU A 168 -9.27 -7.43 -4.83
CA GLU A 168 -8.88 -7.26 -3.44
C GLU A 168 -9.64 -8.19 -2.51
N LEU A 169 -8.90 -8.77 -1.56
CA LEU A 169 -9.40 -9.54 -0.43
C LEU A 169 -9.69 -8.59 0.73
N LEU A 170 -10.95 -8.50 1.17
CA LEU A 170 -11.37 -7.60 2.26
C LEU A 170 -11.96 -8.37 3.44
N ASN A 171 -11.85 -7.80 4.66
CA ASN A 171 -12.49 -8.37 5.83
C ASN A 171 -13.98 -7.99 5.91
N SER A 172 -14.80 -8.94 6.32
CA SER A 172 -16.25 -8.77 6.45
C SER A 172 -16.67 -7.98 7.71
N TYR A 173 -15.75 -7.64 8.60
CA TYR A 173 -16.03 -6.79 9.77
C TYR A 173 -16.11 -5.31 9.38
N GLY A 174 -15.15 -4.83 8.59
CA GLY A 174 -15.11 -3.47 8.06
C GLY A 174 -15.93 -3.28 6.78
N HIS A 175 -16.01 -4.32 5.95
CA HIS A 175 -16.72 -4.34 4.67
C HIS A 175 -17.83 -5.40 4.72
N LYS A 176 -18.90 -5.11 5.46
CA LYS A 176 -20.02 -6.03 5.65
C LYS A 176 -20.51 -6.56 4.33
N ASP A 177 -20.72 -7.89 4.30
CA ASP A 177 -21.30 -8.62 3.18
C ASP A 177 -20.43 -8.70 1.91
N TYR A 178 -19.16 -8.23 1.94
CA TYR A 178 -18.26 -8.38 0.81
C TYR A 178 -17.99 -9.86 0.48
N GLN A 179 -17.95 -10.20 -0.82
CA GLN A 179 -17.93 -11.61 -1.24
C GLN A 179 -16.53 -12.23 -1.18
N CYS A 180 -15.50 -11.55 -1.67
CA CYS A 180 -14.12 -12.05 -1.72
C CYS A 180 -13.40 -11.81 -0.38
N ASP A 181 -13.86 -12.46 0.68
CA ASP A 181 -13.38 -12.29 2.05
C ASP A 181 -12.50 -13.46 2.56
N LYS A 182 -12.15 -14.39 1.65
CA LYS A 182 -11.26 -15.54 1.93
C LYS A 182 -10.30 -15.79 0.78
N THR A 183 -9.03 -16.02 1.12
CA THR A 183 -7.99 -16.30 0.12
C THR A 183 -8.30 -17.54 -0.70
N SER A 184 -8.85 -18.57 -0.10
CA SER A 184 -9.24 -19.81 -0.81
C SER A 184 -10.32 -19.58 -1.85
N TRP A 185 -11.30 -18.73 -1.56
CA TRP A 185 -12.36 -18.35 -2.51
C TRP A 185 -11.78 -17.56 -3.70
N GLY A 186 -10.92 -16.55 -3.42
CA GLY A 186 -10.27 -15.78 -4.46
C GLY A 186 -9.34 -16.62 -5.34
N ALA A 187 -8.60 -17.57 -4.74
CA ALA A 187 -7.74 -18.50 -5.48
C ALA A 187 -8.55 -19.43 -6.39
N ALA A 188 -9.69 -19.96 -5.90
CA ALA A 188 -10.60 -20.78 -6.71
C ALA A 188 -11.21 -19.98 -7.88
N LEU A 189 -11.55 -18.69 -7.65
CA LEU A 189 -11.96 -17.78 -8.72
C LEU A 189 -10.85 -17.63 -9.75
N GLY A 190 -9.58 -17.47 -9.33
CA GLY A 190 -8.43 -17.37 -10.22
C GLY A 190 -8.28 -18.62 -11.12
N GLU A 191 -8.42 -19.83 -10.56
CA GLU A 191 -8.43 -21.07 -11.33
C GLU A 191 -9.61 -21.10 -12.33
N MET A 192 -10.78 -20.61 -11.89
CA MET A 192 -11.96 -20.56 -12.76
C MET A 192 -11.82 -19.54 -13.88
N VAL A 193 -11.21 -18.37 -13.65
CA VAL A 193 -10.91 -17.37 -14.69
C VAL A 193 -9.93 -17.93 -15.70
N GLY A 194 -8.88 -18.62 -15.24
CA GLY A 194 -7.95 -19.37 -16.08
C GLY A 194 -6.96 -18.50 -16.87
N SER A 195 -6.63 -17.30 -16.39
CA SER A 195 -5.67 -16.40 -17.03
C SER A 195 -4.63 -15.88 -16.03
N GLU A 196 -3.38 -15.75 -16.49
CA GLU A 196 -2.30 -15.13 -15.74
C GLU A 196 -2.54 -13.62 -15.51
N ARG A 197 -3.50 -13.02 -16.22
CA ARG A 197 -3.86 -11.60 -16.08
C ARG A 197 -5.01 -11.35 -15.11
N PHE A 198 -5.42 -12.38 -14.36
CA PHE A 198 -6.24 -12.22 -13.17
C PHE A 198 -5.49 -12.72 -11.95
N ARG A 199 -5.36 -11.89 -10.92
CA ARG A 199 -4.68 -12.19 -9.66
C ARG A 199 -5.47 -11.60 -8.50
N LEU A 200 -5.01 -11.87 -7.28
CA LEU A 200 -5.52 -11.30 -6.05
C LEU A 200 -4.61 -10.16 -5.59
N LEU A 201 -5.21 -9.14 -5.00
CA LEU A 201 -4.55 -8.24 -4.09
C LEU A 201 -4.73 -8.85 -2.70
N TYR A 202 -3.63 -9.31 -2.10
CA TYR A 202 -3.61 -9.87 -0.76
C TYR A 202 -3.30 -8.77 0.25
N ASP A 203 -4.34 -8.25 0.92
CA ASP A 203 -4.16 -7.29 2.00
C ASP A 203 -3.94 -8.04 3.32
N ILE A 204 -2.73 -7.90 3.87
CA ILE A 204 -2.32 -8.56 5.12
C ILE A 204 -3.21 -8.15 6.29
N TYR A 205 -3.59 -6.86 6.37
CA TYR A 205 -4.50 -6.38 7.41
C TYR A 205 -5.85 -7.11 7.36
N HIS A 206 -6.44 -7.17 6.18
CA HIS A 206 -7.74 -7.83 6.01
C HIS A 206 -7.66 -9.34 6.27
N MET A 207 -6.63 -10.00 5.76
CA MET A 207 -6.52 -11.46 5.88
C MET A 207 -6.05 -11.91 7.26
N GLN A 208 -5.32 -11.08 8.02
CA GLN A 208 -5.06 -11.36 9.43
C GLN A 208 -6.37 -11.42 10.23
N ILE A 209 -7.29 -10.48 10.01
CA ILE A 209 -8.59 -10.42 10.69
C ILE A 209 -9.47 -11.62 10.31
N MET A 210 -9.45 -12.05 9.05
CA MET A 210 -10.33 -13.09 8.53
C MET A 210 -9.81 -14.51 8.75
N GLU A 211 -8.52 -14.73 8.54
CA GLU A 211 -7.93 -16.06 8.42
C GLU A 211 -6.75 -16.29 9.36
N GLY A 212 -5.98 -15.22 9.68
CA GLY A 212 -4.70 -15.37 10.34
C GLY A 212 -3.70 -16.17 9.50
N ASN A 213 -2.70 -16.79 10.15
CA ASN A 213 -1.74 -17.68 9.48
C ASN A 213 -1.13 -17.11 8.19
N VAL A 214 -0.88 -15.79 8.19
CA VAL A 214 -0.56 -14.96 7.01
C VAL A 214 0.60 -15.54 6.20
N ILE A 215 1.69 -15.95 6.85
CA ILE A 215 2.89 -16.47 6.16
C ILE A 215 2.56 -17.72 5.34
N GLU A 216 1.85 -18.68 5.92
CA GLU A 216 1.51 -19.92 5.23
C GLU A 216 0.47 -19.69 4.12
N ASN A 217 -0.48 -18.78 4.33
CA ASN A 217 -1.44 -18.39 3.30
C ASN A 217 -0.73 -17.73 2.11
N ILE A 218 0.19 -16.81 2.35
CA ILE A 218 0.99 -16.19 1.27
C ILE A 218 1.77 -17.28 0.51
N ARG A 219 2.48 -18.18 1.19
CA ARG A 219 3.26 -19.25 0.55
C ARG A 219 2.36 -20.16 -0.30
N LYS A 220 1.24 -20.57 0.24
CA LYS A 220 0.28 -21.48 -0.41
C LYS A 220 -0.34 -20.87 -1.66
N TYR A 221 -0.68 -19.59 -1.60
CA TYR A 221 -1.47 -18.94 -2.64
C TYR A 221 -0.65 -17.96 -3.51
N ILE A 222 0.68 -17.92 -3.37
CA ILE A 222 1.54 -16.93 -4.05
C ILE A 222 1.34 -16.89 -5.57
N LYS A 223 1.04 -18.01 -6.21
CA LYS A 223 0.77 -18.06 -7.65
C LYS A 223 -0.48 -17.27 -8.06
N HIS A 224 -1.38 -17.03 -7.12
CA HIS A 224 -2.60 -16.25 -7.34
C HIS A 224 -2.46 -14.79 -6.90
N ILE A 225 -1.40 -14.43 -6.20
CA ILE A 225 -1.19 -13.08 -5.65
C ILE A 225 -0.42 -12.23 -6.65
N GLY A 226 -1.02 -11.11 -7.07
CA GLY A 226 -0.42 -10.13 -7.97
C GLY A 226 0.04 -8.87 -7.27
N HIS A 227 -0.52 -8.57 -6.10
CA HIS A 227 -0.19 -7.40 -5.30
C HIS A 227 -0.39 -7.69 -3.81
N ILE A 228 0.33 -6.97 -2.94
CA ILE A 228 0.26 -7.15 -1.49
C ILE A 228 0.09 -5.79 -0.82
N HIS A 229 -0.86 -5.68 0.12
CA HIS A 229 -1.01 -4.55 1.01
C HIS A 229 -0.63 -4.87 2.44
N THR A 230 -0.25 -3.85 3.21
CA THR A 230 0.11 -3.92 4.62
C THR A 230 -0.76 -3.00 5.46
N GLY A 231 -0.96 -3.34 6.73
CA GLY A 231 -1.61 -2.49 7.73
C GLY A 231 -1.54 -3.16 9.09
N GLY A 232 -1.34 -2.38 10.16
CA GLY A 232 -1.28 -2.89 11.52
C GLY A 232 -2.63 -3.42 12.01
N VAL A 233 -2.64 -4.56 12.69
CA VAL A 233 -3.84 -5.15 13.31
C VAL A 233 -3.67 -5.13 14.82
N PRO A 234 -4.63 -4.59 15.57
CA PRO A 234 -5.89 -3.94 15.14
C PRO A 234 -5.70 -2.51 14.61
N GLY A 235 -6.74 -1.96 13.98
CA GLY A 235 -6.91 -0.53 13.73
C GLY A 235 -6.40 -0.02 12.37
N ARG A 236 -5.69 -0.84 11.59
CA ARG A 236 -5.11 -0.47 10.29
C ARG A 236 -4.13 0.72 10.37
N HIS A 237 -3.37 0.79 11.47
CA HIS A 237 -2.36 1.83 11.72
C HIS A 237 -0.95 1.33 11.38
N GLU A 238 0.06 1.96 11.98
CA GLU A 238 1.48 1.67 11.80
C GLU A 238 1.83 0.18 11.99
N LEU A 239 2.98 -0.23 11.44
CA LEU A 239 3.45 -1.63 11.47
C LEU A 239 4.41 -1.92 12.62
N ASP A 240 4.52 -1.00 13.57
CA ASP A 240 5.45 -1.09 14.69
C ASP A 240 4.94 -2.00 15.82
N GLU A 241 5.52 -1.84 17.01
CA GLU A 241 5.22 -2.66 18.20
C GLU A 241 3.80 -2.46 18.79
N THR A 242 3.01 -1.55 18.23
CA THR A 242 1.64 -1.26 18.71
C THR A 242 0.57 -2.18 18.12
N GLN A 243 0.98 -3.15 17.29
CA GLN A 243 0.10 -4.09 16.58
C GLN A 243 0.60 -5.54 16.71
N GLU A 244 -0.19 -6.55 16.28
CA GLU A 244 0.03 -7.96 16.59
C GLU A 244 0.89 -8.75 15.59
N LEU A 245 1.19 -8.19 14.39
CA LEU A 245 1.93 -8.88 13.33
C LEU A 245 3.44 -8.59 13.40
N TYR A 246 4.25 -9.63 13.21
CA TYR A 246 5.70 -9.45 13.08
C TYR A 246 6.10 -9.29 11.60
N TYR A 247 5.99 -8.07 11.09
CA TYR A 247 6.20 -7.73 9.67
C TYR A 247 7.55 -8.17 9.09
N PRO A 248 8.71 -8.08 9.80
CA PRO A 248 9.97 -8.57 9.23
C PRO A 248 9.92 -10.04 8.83
N ALA A 249 9.27 -10.93 9.61
CA ALA A 249 9.14 -12.34 9.24
C ALA A 249 8.20 -12.54 8.04
N ILE A 250 7.13 -11.75 7.94
CA ILE A 250 6.20 -11.78 6.81
C ILE A 250 6.93 -11.36 5.54
N MET A 251 7.66 -10.24 5.55
CA MET A 251 8.43 -9.75 4.41
C MET A 251 9.50 -10.75 3.96
N GLN A 252 10.25 -11.36 4.90
CA GLN A 252 11.18 -12.43 4.57
C GLN A 252 10.50 -13.64 3.91
N ALA A 253 9.28 -13.98 4.35
CA ALA A 253 8.52 -15.06 3.72
C ALA A 253 8.10 -14.68 2.30
N ILE A 254 7.67 -13.44 2.05
CA ILE A 254 7.36 -12.92 0.71
C ILE A 254 8.58 -13.01 -0.20
N VAL A 255 9.74 -12.50 0.24
CA VAL A 255 11.00 -12.57 -0.54
C VAL A 255 11.36 -14.02 -0.89
N LYS A 256 11.24 -14.95 0.07
CA LYS A 256 11.54 -16.38 -0.16
C LYS A 256 10.63 -17.07 -1.17
N THR A 257 9.43 -16.54 -1.43
CA THR A 257 8.54 -17.07 -2.50
C THR A 257 9.01 -16.71 -3.90
N GLY A 258 9.97 -15.77 -4.03
CA GLY A 258 10.39 -15.22 -5.31
C GLY A 258 9.46 -14.13 -5.86
N TYR A 259 8.51 -13.63 -5.05
CA TYR A 259 7.60 -12.53 -5.43
C TYR A 259 8.38 -11.31 -5.92
N LYS A 260 7.94 -10.72 -7.05
CA LYS A 260 8.56 -9.58 -7.72
C LYS A 260 7.62 -8.39 -7.91
N GLY A 261 6.40 -8.50 -7.37
CA GLY A 261 5.44 -7.39 -7.37
C GLY A 261 5.74 -6.37 -6.29
N TYR A 262 4.87 -5.39 -6.18
CA TYR A 262 4.96 -4.35 -5.15
C TYR A 262 4.31 -4.79 -3.84
N VAL A 263 4.84 -4.24 -2.74
CA VAL A 263 4.23 -4.28 -1.42
C VAL A 263 3.80 -2.86 -1.06
N GLY A 264 2.50 -2.61 -1.06
CA GLY A 264 1.90 -1.31 -0.80
C GLY A 264 1.62 -1.08 0.67
N GLN A 265 2.12 0.04 1.21
CA GLN A 265 1.77 0.50 2.55
C GLN A 265 0.36 1.09 2.52
N GLU A 266 -0.60 0.41 3.12
CA GLU A 266 -2.00 0.84 3.16
C GLU A 266 -2.52 0.96 4.61
N PHE A 267 -1.67 1.40 5.49
CA PHE A 267 -2.07 1.77 6.85
C PHE A 267 -2.47 3.24 6.92
N VAL A 268 -3.39 3.57 7.83
CA VAL A 268 -3.81 4.93 8.13
C VAL A 268 -2.94 5.45 9.27
N PRO A 269 -2.02 6.42 9.03
CA PRO A 269 -1.15 6.93 10.07
C PRO A 269 -1.92 7.47 11.27
N ALA A 270 -1.64 6.94 12.46
CA ALA A 270 -2.14 7.46 13.72
C ALA A 270 -1.20 8.52 14.32
N GLN A 271 0.07 8.50 13.93
CA GLN A 271 1.06 9.45 14.40
C GLN A 271 0.89 10.81 13.73
N LYS A 272 1.25 11.90 14.46
CA LYS A 272 1.13 13.27 13.97
C LYS A 272 1.99 13.53 12.72
N ASP A 273 3.22 13.02 12.72
CA ASP A 273 4.12 13.10 11.57
C ASP A 273 3.92 11.85 10.68
N LYS A 274 3.00 11.95 9.73
CA LYS A 274 2.63 10.87 8.83
C LYS A 274 3.79 10.39 7.95
N LEU A 275 4.67 11.29 7.53
CA LEU A 275 5.80 10.94 6.66
C LEU A 275 6.91 10.23 7.44
N ALA A 276 7.20 10.65 8.67
CA ALA A 276 8.12 9.92 9.56
C ALA A 276 7.56 8.53 9.89
N SER A 277 6.25 8.42 10.11
CA SER A 277 5.54 7.16 10.31
C SER A 277 5.70 6.23 9.09
N LEU A 278 5.47 6.74 7.87
CA LEU A 278 5.67 5.99 6.64
C LEU A 278 7.11 5.50 6.50
N LYS A 279 8.09 6.37 6.72
CA LYS A 279 9.51 6.02 6.67
C LYS A 279 9.86 4.88 7.63
N LYS A 280 9.37 4.93 8.89
CA LYS A 280 9.56 3.86 9.87
C LYS A 280 8.96 2.53 9.39
N CYS A 281 7.74 2.55 8.85
CA CYS A 281 7.07 1.35 8.35
C CYS A 281 7.79 0.74 7.13
N ILE A 282 8.30 1.55 6.21
CA ILE A 282 9.16 1.09 5.11
C ILE A 282 10.40 0.39 5.65
N GLN A 283 11.08 0.95 6.65
CA GLN A 283 12.27 0.35 7.26
C GLN A 283 11.96 -0.99 7.95
N ILE A 284 10.79 -1.12 8.59
CA ILE A 284 10.32 -2.39 9.19
C ILE A 284 10.13 -3.47 8.11
N CYS A 285 9.65 -3.08 6.93
CA CYS A 285 9.41 -3.97 5.80
C CYS A 285 10.65 -4.24 4.93
N ASP A 286 11.74 -3.52 5.11
CA ASP A 286 12.96 -3.64 4.32
C ASP A 286 13.86 -4.75 4.88
N VAL A 287 13.81 -5.98 4.33
CA VAL A 287 14.44 -7.20 4.84
C VAL A 287 15.52 -7.76 3.92
#